data_6b0d12e2e85fa0d237c3f45d804f775b
#
_entry.id   6b0d12e2e85fa0d237c3f45d804f775b
#
_cell.length_a   1.000
_cell.length_b   1.000
_cell.length_c   1.000
_cell.angle_alpha   90.00
_cell.angle_beta   90.00
_cell.angle_gamma   90.00
#
_symmetry.space_group_name_H-M   'P 1'
#
loop_
_entity.id
_entity.type
_entity.pdbx_description
1 polymer ?
#
loop_
_entity_poly.entity_id
_entity_poly.type
_entity_poly.pdbx_seq_one_letter_code
_entity_poly.pdbx_strand_id
1 'polypeptide(L)'
;MLKRFTASVALFAGLATLALASDESHNACSGDPNQWQQLFNGKDLTGWKHVGPGGDTVEDGLIRTHGGMGLLYWTGGKIENCTIHVVYKMRDENDNSGVFIRIPLEPREEWMPVHYGFEVQIDNHPETSNEDEYHSTGMLYSLTKPLAKAWKPGPEWNTMEITLDGSRTVVTLNGVKVTDYKDGDPVPERKFDFEPQHGPRPNLGYMGLQNHSDNDIVFFKEVAIKPLKK
;
A
#
# COMPACT_ATOMS: atom_id res chain seq x y z
N MET A 1 -59.12 21.76 53.91
CA MET A 1 -57.70 22.22 53.69
C MET A 1 -57.05 21.23 52.74
N LEU A 2 -56.93 21.60 51.46
CA LEU A 2 -56.35 20.71 50.42
C LEU A 2 -54.99 21.28 50.11
N LYS A 3 -53.90 20.53 50.40
CA LYS A 3 -52.53 20.87 50.03
C LYS A 3 -52.27 20.44 48.63
N ARG A 4 -52.00 21.37 47.72
CA ARG A 4 -51.52 21.11 46.37
C ARG A 4 -50.00 20.84 46.41
N PHE A 5 -49.55 19.67 45.95
CA PHE A 5 -48.16 19.39 45.67
C PHE A 5 -47.89 19.74 44.19
N THR A 6 -47.02 20.70 43.95
CA THR A 6 -46.47 20.99 42.64
C THR A 6 -45.19 20.22 42.46
N ALA A 7 -45.21 19.26 41.55
CA ALA A 7 -43.99 18.56 41.15
C ALA A 7 -43.29 19.32 40.00
N SER A 8 -42.08 19.80 40.24
CA SER A 8 -41.22 20.37 39.20
C SER A 8 -40.49 19.28 38.49
N VAL A 9 -40.76 19.12 37.19
CA VAL A 9 -39.99 18.25 36.32
C VAL A 9 -38.81 19.05 35.74
N ALA A 10 -37.59 18.72 36.17
CA ALA A 10 -36.37 19.26 35.58
C ALA A 10 -36.01 18.46 34.32
N LEU A 11 -36.10 19.12 33.17
CA LEU A 11 -35.73 18.56 31.89
C LEU A 11 -34.20 18.75 31.72
N PHE A 12 -33.42 17.67 31.90
CA PHE A 12 -31.99 17.65 31.54
C PHE A 12 -31.86 17.44 30.03
N ALA A 13 -31.61 18.49 29.29
CA ALA A 13 -31.18 18.41 27.89
C ALA A 13 -29.69 18.03 27.87
N GLY A 14 -29.41 16.73 27.71
CA GLY A 14 -28.07 16.26 27.43
C GLY A 14 -27.67 16.65 26.01
N LEU A 15 -26.79 17.65 25.85
CA LEU A 15 -26.08 17.86 24.58
C LEU A 15 -25.11 16.70 24.38
N ALA A 16 -25.50 15.75 23.53
CA ALA A 16 -24.54 14.79 22.96
C ALA A 16 -23.72 15.54 21.91
N THR A 17 -22.53 15.99 22.28
CA THR A 17 -21.52 16.41 21.32
C THR A 17 -21.07 15.17 20.55
N LEU A 18 -21.57 14.99 19.32
CA LEU A 18 -20.91 14.11 18.35
C LEU A 18 -19.53 14.71 18.09
N ALA A 19 -18.51 14.13 18.71
CA ALA A 19 -17.15 14.32 18.25
C ALA A 19 -17.08 13.69 16.86
N LEU A 20 -17.14 14.51 15.82
CA LEU A 20 -16.64 14.14 14.50
C LEU A 20 -15.15 13.86 14.73
N ALA A 21 -14.78 12.58 14.75
CA ALA A 21 -13.39 12.19 14.63
C ALA A 21 -12.93 12.76 13.28
N SER A 22 -12.23 13.88 13.31
CA SER A 22 -11.45 14.33 12.16
C SER A 22 -10.47 13.20 11.87
N ASP A 23 -10.59 12.61 10.71
CA ASP A 23 -9.56 11.75 10.12
C ASP A 23 -8.35 12.66 9.79
N GLU A 24 -7.70 13.17 10.84
CA GLU A 24 -6.38 13.76 10.76
C GLU A 24 -5.43 12.58 10.51
N SER A 25 -5.40 12.14 9.26
CA SER A 25 -4.50 11.10 8.81
C SER A 25 -3.06 11.58 9.02
N HIS A 26 -2.52 11.18 10.16
CA HIS A 26 -1.17 11.44 10.56
C HIS A 26 -0.19 10.92 9.49
N ASN A 27 0.76 11.79 9.05
CA ASN A 27 1.89 11.33 8.25
C ASN A 27 2.82 10.50 9.13
N ALA A 28 2.79 9.19 8.93
CA ALA A 28 3.60 8.26 9.68
C ALA A 28 5.09 8.35 9.33
N CYS A 29 5.43 8.91 8.18
CA CYS A 29 6.81 9.12 7.77
C CYS A 29 7.36 10.43 8.35
N SER A 30 7.33 10.54 9.67
CA SER A 30 7.88 11.67 10.42
C SER A 30 8.94 11.14 11.40
N GLY A 31 10.12 11.75 11.44
CA GLY A 31 11.19 11.32 12.35
C GLY A 31 12.58 11.62 11.81
N ASP A 32 13.57 10.89 12.30
CA ASP A 32 14.98 11.04 11.88
C ASP A 32 15.15 10.46 10.46
N PRO A 33 15.55 11.27 9.46
CA PRO A 33 15.78 10.79 8.10
C PRO A 33 16.99 9.85 7.93
N ASN A 34 17.73 9.59 9.00
CA ASN A 34 18.81 8.61 9.02
C ASN A 34 18.39 7.24 9.59
N GLN A 35 17.16 7.11 10.12
CA GLN A 35 16.68 5.90 10.76
C GLN A 35 15.49 5.29 10.00
N TRP A 36 15.52 3.97 9.83
CA TRP A 36 14.41 3.19 9.32
C TRP A 36 13.43 2.88 10.45
N GLN A 37 12.16 3.18 10.21
CA GLN A 37 11.05 2.71 11.04
C GLN A 37 10.52 1.41 10.43
N GLN A 38 10.65 0.30 11.18
CA GLN A 38 10.09 -0.99 10.77
C GLN A 38 8.57 -0.96 10.91
N LEU A 39 7.86 -1.34 9.84
CA LEU A 39 6.41 -1.51 9.83
C LEU A 39 6.01 -2.95 10.10
N PHE A 40 6.85 -3.91 9.71
CA PHE A 40 6.70 -5.32 10.05
C PHE A 40 7.70 -5.70 11.16
N ASN A 41 7.19 -6.31 12.22
CA ASN A 41 7.98 -6.64 13.43
C ASN A 41 8.64 -8.02 13.37
N GLY A 42 8.44 -8.81 12.29
CA GLY A 42 8.97 -10.16 12.11
C GLY A 42 8.28 -11.24 12.99
N LYS A 43 7.16 -10.93 13.65
CA LYS A 43 6.50 -11.85 14.59
C LYS A 43 5.02 -12.04 14.31
N ASP A 44 4.31 -10.96 14.03
CA ASP A 44 2.87 -10.94 13.80
C ASP A 44 2.47 -9.74 12.92
N LEU A 45 1.19 -9.67 12.58
CA LEU A 45 0.61 -8.61 11.77
C LEU A 45 0.08 -7.43 12.60
N THR A 46 0.61 -7.18 13.80
CA THR A 46 0.27 -5.99 14.60
C THR A 46 0.56 -4.72 13.80
N GLY A 47 -0.44 -3.84 13.67
CA GLY A 47 -0.35 -2.62 12.85
C GLY A 47 -0.73 -2.83 11.38
N TRP A 48 -1.17 -4.03 11.01
CA TRP A 48 -1.64 -4.35 9.68
C TRP A 48 -3.09 -4.84 9.69
N LYS A 49 -3.81 -4.62 8.61
CA LYS A 49 -5.19 -5.09 8.42
C LYS A 49 -5.39 -5.58 7.00
N HIS A 50 -6.04 -6.72 6.86
CA HIS A 50 -6.40 -7.31 5.56
C HIS A 50 -7.81 -6.87 5.13
N VAL A 51 -7.98 -6.65 3.81
CA VAL A 51 -9.26 -6.46 3.13
C VAL A 51 -9.29 -7.27 1.84
N GLY A 52 -10.47 -7.72 1.45
CA GLY A 52 -10.69 -8.55 0.27
C GLY A 52 -10.52 -10.06 0.55
N PRO A 53 -10.64 -10.89 -0.50
CA PRO A 53 -10.37 -12.33 -0.43
C PRO A 53 -8.92 -12.66 -0.09
N GLY A 54 -8.67 -13.91 0.31
CA GLY A 54 -7.36 -14.38 0.69
C GLY A 54 -6.97 -13.99 2.10
N GLY A 55 -5.68 -13.91 2.35
CA GLY A 55 -5.15 -13.60 3.67
C GLY A 55 -3.63 -13.57 3.69
N ASP A 56 -3.12 -13.24 4.86
CA ASP A 56 -1.69 -13.17 5.13
C ASP A 56 -1.39 -13.89 6.43
N THR A 57 -0.30 -14.66 6.44
CA THR A 57 0.21 -15.32 7.66
C THR A 57 1.63 -14.87 7.93
N VAL A 58 2.08 -15.06 9.16
CA VAL A 58 3.50 -14.91 9.48
C VAL A 58 4.08 -16.30 9.72
N GLU A 59 5.02 -16.70 8.87
CA GLU A 59 5.71 -17.98 8.89
C GLU A 59 7.23 -17.72 8.87
N ASP A 60 7.95 -18.28 9.83
CA ASP A 60 9.43 -18.13 9.96
C ASP A 60 9.91 -16.66 9.93
N GLY A 61 9.14 -15.74 10.50
CA GLY A 61 9.45 -14.31 10.50
C GLY A 61 9.19 -13.58 9.19
N LEU A 62 8.43 -14.18 8.28
CA LEU A 62 8.06 -13.62 6.98
C LEU A 62 6.56 -13.45 6.90
N ILE A 63 6.08 -12.34 6.31
CA ILE A 63 4.70 -12.26 5.84
C ILE A 63 4.61 -13.14 4.60
N ARG A 64 3.62 -14.02 4.57
CA ARG A 64 3.30 -14.87 3.42
C ARG A 64 1.88 -14.56 2.94
N THR A 65 1.75 -14.22 1.66
CA THR A 65 0.46 -14.04 0.99
C THR A 65 -0.16 -15.40 0.64
N HIS A 66 -1.48 -15.48 0.62
CA HIS A 66 -2.20 -16.68 0.15
C HIS A 66 -3.66 -16.39 -0.18
N GLY A 67 -4.23 -17.13 -1.13
CA GLY A 67 -5.65 -17.33 -1.30
C GLY A 67 -6.47 -16.13 -1.77
N GLY A 68 -6.38 -15.76 -3.03
CA GLY A 68 -7.28 -14.77 -3.65
C GLY A 68 -6.77 -13.34 -3.59
N MET A 69 -7.43 -12.46 -4.35
CA MET A 69 -7.05 -11.06 -4.44
C MET A 69 -7.45 -10.29 -3.18
N GLY A 70 -6.49 -9.61 -2.57
CA GLY A 70 -6.70 -8.82 -1.37
C GLY A 70 -5.57 -7.84 -1.12
N LEU A 71 -5.67 -7.11 -0.04
CA LEU A 71 -4.67 -6.13 0.38
C LEU A 71 -4.41 -6.24 1.89
N LEU A 72 -3.17 -6.42 2.26
CA LEU A 72 -2.67 -6.23 3.62
C LEU A 72 -2.16 -4.79 3.74
N TYR A 73 -2.94 -3.86 4.31
CA TYR A 73 -2.53 -2.47 4.43
C TYR A 73 -2.06 -2.11 5.84
N TRP A 74 -1.12 -1.16 5.94
CA TRP A 74 -0.60 -0.67 7.20
C TRP A 74 -1.51 0.41 7.80
N THR A 75 -1.89 0.22 9.09
CA THR A 75 -2.89 1.04 9.78
C THR A 75 -2.29 2.17 10.62
N GLY A 76 -0.97 2.23 10.74
CA GLY A 76 -0.29 3.22 11.61
C GLY A 76 -0.24 4.64 11.03
N GLY A 77 -0.91 4.91 9.90
CA GLY A 77 -1.04 6.22 9.29
C GLY A 77 -0.80 6.22 7.78
N LYS A 78 -0.92 7.38 7.18
CA LYS A 78 -0.57 7.60 5.77
C LYS A 78 0.91 7.97 5.62
N ILE A 79 1.42 7.87 4.40
CA ILE A 79 2.84 8.06 4.08
C ILE A 79 2.98 9.10 2.98
N GLU A 80 3.85 10.08 3.19
CA GLU A 80 4.32 11.03 2.16
C GLU A 80 5.76 11.44 2.40
N ASN A 81 6.48 11.88 1.36
CA ASN A 81 7.85 12.36 1.41
C ASN A 81 8.78 11.37 2.13
N CYS A 82 8.80 10.16 1.62
CA CYS A 82 9.31 8.97 2.30
C CYS A 82 9.98 8.03 1.32
N THR A 83 10.96 7.26 1.79
CA THR A 83 11.39 6.03 1.11
C THR A 83 10.77 4.84 1.84
N ILE A 84 10.06 4.01 1.11
CA ILE A 84 9.54 2.71 1.55
C ILE A 84 10.55 1.66 1.11
N HIS A 85 10.99 0.81 2.03
CA HIS A 85 11.92 -0.29 1.79
C HIS A 85 11.19 -1.61 1.97
N VAL A 86 11.25 -2.46 0.96
CA VAL A 86 10.61 -3.78 0.96
C VAL A 86 11.61 -4.83 0.53
N VAL A 87 11.80 -5.85 1.35
CA VAL A 87 12.58 -7.06 0.99
C VAL A 87 11.60 -8.20 0.82
N TYR A 88 11.55 -8.75 -0.39
CA TYR A 88 10.59 -9.78 -0.76
C TYR A 88 11.23 -10.87 -1.62
N LYS A 89 10.57 -12.01 -1.69
CA LYS A 89 10.83 -13.06 -2.68
C LYS A 89 9.53 -13.70 -3.12
N MET A 90 9.49 -14.12 -4.36
CA MET A 90 8.44 -14.96 -4.91
C MET A 90 8.75 -16.42 -4.57
N ARG A 91 7.73 -17.26 -4.37
CA ARG A 91 7.93 -18.71 -4.27
C ARG A 91 8.37 -19.28 -5.62
N ASP A 92 7.70 -18.83 -6.69
CA ASP A 92 7.92 -19.22 -8.08
C ASP A 92 8.08 -17.98 -8.96
N GLU A 93 8.71 -18.09 -10.12
CA GLU A 93 8.95 -16.96 -11.04
C GLU A 93 7.66 -16.34 -11.61
N ASN A 94 6.58 -17.10 -11.62
CA ASN A 94 5.27 -16.66 -12.12
C ASN A 94 4.33 -16.20 -11.02
N ASP A 95 4.77 -16.20 -9.75
CA ASP A 95 3.96 -15.62 -8.67
C ASP A 95 3.82 -14.09 -8.86
N ASN A 96 2.66 -13.55 -8.55
CA ASN A 96 2.32 -12.13 -8.70
C ASN A 96 1.94 -11.51 -7.35
N SER A 97 2.32 -10.26 -7.17
CA SER A 97 1.99 -9.41 -6.04
C SER A 97 2.30 -7.95 -6.37
N GLY A 98 2.18 -7.06 -5.39
CA GLY A 98 2.50 -5.64 -5.56
C GLY A 98 2.63 -4.90 -4.24
N VAL A 99 3.21 -3.71 -4.29
CA VAL A 99 3.22 -2.76 -3.20
C VAL A 99 2.36 -1.58 -3.59
N PHE A 100 1.18 -1.48 -2.99
CA PHE A 100 0.30 -0.33 -3.19
C PHE A 100 0.76 0.87 -2.38
N ILE A 101 0.71 2.04 -3.00
CA ILE A 101 1.09 3.34 -2.43
C ILE A 101 0.06 4.40 -2.79
N ARG A 102 0.09 5.54 -2.08
CA ARG A 102 -0.79 6.69 -2.36
C ARG A 102 -2.28 6.36 -2.39
N ILE A 103 -2.73 5.35 -1.65
CA ILE A 103 -4.14 5.01 -1.54
C ILE A 103 -4.85 6.15 -0.79
N PRO A 104 -5.86 6.81 -1.40
CA PRO A 104 -6.40 8.09 -0.88
C PRO A 104 -7.16 7.95 0.44
N LEU A 105 -7.90 6.85 0.60
CA LEU A 105 -8.75 6.58 1.76
C LEU A 105 -8.36 5.25 2.39
N GLU A 106 -8.80 5.02 3.64
CA GLU A 106 -8.62 3.72 4.28
C GLU A 106 -9.24 2.61 3.40
N PRO A 107 -8.45 1.58 3.03
CA PRO A 107 -8.94 0.49 2.20
C PRO A 107 -10.13 -0.24 2.82
N ARG A 108 -11.18 -0.47 2.03
CA ARG A 108 -12.39 -1.18 2.46
C ARG A 108 -12.69 -2.41 1.62
N GLU A 109 -12.06 -2.50 0.45
CA GLU A 109 -12.16 -3.61 -0.48
C GLU A 109 -10.90 -3.63 -1.38
N GLU A 110 -10.66 -4.71 -2.07
CA GLU A 110 -9.42 -5.00 -2.80
C GLU A 110 -9.21 -4.17 -4.07
N TRP A 111 -10.29 -3.74 -4.74
CA TRP A 111 -10.19 -2.98 -5.98
C TRP A 111 -9.94 -1.49 -5.78
N MET A 112 -10.23 -0.97 -4.60
CA MET A 112 -10.02 0.44 -4.29
C MET A 112 -8.56 0.87 -4.45
N PRO A 113 -7.55 0.13 -3.93
CA PRO A 113 -6.14 0.48 -4.15
C PRO A 113 -5.72 0.35 -5.61
N VAL A 114 -6.25 -0.61 -6.36
CA VAL A 114 -5.97 -0.78 -7.80
C VAL A 114 -6.43 0.46 -8.59
N HIS A 115 -7.66 0.90 -8.37
CA HIS A 115 -8.22 2.00 -9.13
C HIS A 115 -7.70 3.37 -8.71
N TYR A 116 -7.44 3.60 -7.42
CA TYR A 116 -7.19 4.93 -6.85
C TYR A 116 -5.82 5.12 -6.21
N GLY A 117 -5.06 4.05 -5.99
CA GLY A 117 -3.65 4.09 -5.61
C GLY A 117 -2.72 4.00 -6.82
N PHE A 118 -1.44 3.79 -6.55
CA PHE A 118 -0.49 3.23 -7.50
C PHE A 118 -0.03 1.88 -6.97
N GLU A 119 0.08 0.90 -7.84
CA GLU A 119 0.73 -0.36 -7.56
C GLU A 119 2.15 -0.34 -8.10
N VAL A 120 3.13 -0.63 -7.26
CA VAL A 120 4.48 -0.99 -7.70
C VAL A 120 4.51 -2.50 -7.85
N GLN A 121 4.49 -2.95 -9.07
CA GLN A 121 4.27 -4.34 -9.46
C GLN A 121 5.38 -5.30 -8.99
N ILE A 122 5.00 -6.53 -8.70
CA ILE A 122 5.87 -7.69 -8.50
C ILE A 122 5.36 -8.79 -9.43
N ASP A 123 5.85 -8.78 -10.68
CA ASP A 123 5.59 -9.79 -11.70
C ASP A 123 6.79 -9.84 -12.63
N ASN A 124 7.51 -10.95 -12.62
CA ASN A 124 8.72 -11.11 -13.44
C ASN A 124 8.38 -11.52 -14.88
N HIS A 125 7.19 -12.04 -15.12
CA HIS A 125 6.77 -12.66 -16.38
C HIS A 125 5.34 -12.26 -16.78
N PRO A 126 5.03 -10.94 -16.92
CA PRO A 126 3.70 -10.49 -17.27
C PRO A 126 3.18 -11.08 -18.59
N GLU A 127 4.08 -11.47 -19.52
CA GLU A 127 3.72 -12.13 -20.77
C GLU A 127 3.00 -13.46 -20.58
N THR A 128 3.15 -14.14 -19.45
CA THR A 128 2.44 -15.39 -19.15
C THR A 128 0.94 -15.16 -18.93
N SER A 129 0.56 -13.91 -18.55
CA SER A 129 -0.82 -13.45 -18.41
C SER A 129 -1.30 -12.63 -19.61
N ASN A 130 -0.56 -12.64 -20.74
CA ASN A 130 -0.79 -11.80 -21.91
C ASN A 130 -0.68 -10.30 -21.64
N GLU A 131 0.09 -9.92 -20.66
CA GLU A 131 0.41 -8.53 -20.31
C GLU A 131 1.74 -8.10 -20.92
N ASP A 132 2.01 -6.83 -20.93
CA ASP A 132 3.19 -6.24 -21.55
C ASP A 132 4.18 -5.68 -20.50
N GLU A 133 5.24 -5.04 -20.96
CA GLU A 133 6.30 -4.50 -20.09
C GLU A 133 5.83 -3.47 -19.06
N TYR A 134 4.65 -2.87 -19.24
CA TYR A 134 4.04 -1.96 -18.25
C TYR A 134 3.55 -2.66 -16.98
N HIS A 135 3.52 -3.98 -16.99
CA HIS A 135 3.10 -4.85 -15.90
C HIS A 135 4.27 -5.58 -15.22
N SER A 136 5.51 -5.24 -15.60
CA SER A 136 6.70 -5.89 -15.05
C SER A 136 7.05 -5.40 -13.65
N THR A 137 7.81 -6.22 -12.91
CA THR A 137 8.31 -5.90 -11.57
C THR A 137 9.00 -4.54 -11.49
N GLY A 138 8.56 -3.73 -10.53
CA GLY A 138 9.09 -2.39 -10.26
C GLY A 138 8.41 -1.27 -11.05
N MET A 139 7.47 -1.60 -11.93
CA MET A 139 6.69 -0.59 -12.67
C MET A 139 5.53 -0.07 -11.82
N LEU A 140 5.09 1.15 -12.09
CA LEU A 140 3.74 1.55 -11.73
C LEU A 140 2.80 0.87 -12.70
N TYR A 141 2.06 -0.10 -12.20
CA TYR A 141 1.19 -1.01 -12.97
C TYR A 141 0.38 -0.28 -14.02
N SER A 142 0.48 -0.70 -15.28
CA SER A 142 -0.13 -0.11 -16.48
C SER A 142 0.27 1.33 -16.80
N LEU A 143 1.19 1.96 -16.06
CA LEU A 143 1.54 3.38 -16.23
C LEU A 143 2.96 3.62 -16.74
N THR A 144 3.94 2.83 -16.31
CA THR A 144 5.35 3.09 -16.63
C THR A 144 6.03 1.91 -17.30
N LYS A 145 7.02 2.22 -18.14
CA LYS A 145 7.92 1.22 -18.73
C LYS A 145 9.19 1.05 -17.92
N PRO A 146 9.82 -0.13 -17.94
CA PRO A 146 11.12 -0.34 -17.32
C PRO A 146 12.20 0.59 -17.88
N LEU A 147 12.87 1.34 -17.01
CA LEU A 147 14.12 2.01 -17.35
C LEU A 147 15.28 1.01 -17.42
N ALA A 148 15.18 -0.07 -16.67
CA ALA A 148 16.11 -1.19 -16.64
C ALA A 148 15.40 -2.44 -16.10
N LYS A 149 15.92 -3.63 -16.48
CA LYS A 149 15.51 -4.92 -15.90
C LYS A 149 16.47 -5.25 -14.74
N ALA A 150 15.96 -5.33 -13.52
CA ALA A 150 16.80 -5.49 -12.33
C ALA A 150 16.27 -6.51 -11.31
N TRP A 151 15.15 -7.16 -11.57
CA TRP A 151 14.62 -8.20 -10.69
C TRP A 151 15.46 -9.49 -10.79
N LYS A 152 15.48 -10.21 -9.68
CA LYS A 152 16.06 -11.56 -9.58
C LYS A 152 14.94 -12.58 -9.65
N PRO A 153 15.23 -13.78 -10.20
CA PRO A 153 14.22 -14.83 -10.30
C PRO A 153 13.73 -15.29 -8.93
N GLY A 154 12.52 -15.83 -8.87
CA GLY A 154 12.08 -16.58 -7.70
C GLY A 154 12.92 -17.87 -7.53
N PRO A 155 13.31 -18.29 -6.32
CA PRO A 155 12.97 -17.71 -5.02
C PRO A 155 14.06 -16.77 -4.43
N GLU A 156 14.80 -16.05 -5.26
CA GLU A 156 15.82 -15.12 -4.77
C GLU A 156 15.22 -13.89 -4.10
N TRP A 157 15.93 -13.36 -3.09
CA TRP A 157 15.53 -12.14 -2.42
C TRP A 157 15.77 -10.91 -3.28
N ASN A 158 14.72 -10.11 -3.44
CA ASN A 158 14.75 -8.79 -4.06
C ASN A 158 14.61 -7.70 -3.01
N THR A 159 15.26 -6.57 -3.26
CA THR A 159 15.11 -5.35 -2.46
C THR A 159 14.52 -4.26 -3.33
N MET A 160 13.37 -3.75 -2.94
CA MET A 160 12.66 -2.66 -3.59
C MET A 160 12.65 -1.43 -2.69
N GLU A 161 13.08 -0.29 -3.20
CA GLU A 161 12.97 1.01 -2.55
C GLU A 161 12.06 1.91 -3.38
N ILE A 162 10.98 2.41 -2.76
CA ILE A 162 10.01 3.29 -3.39
C ILE A 162 10.12 4.66 -2.74
N THR A 163 10.63 5.64 -3.47
CA THR A 163 10.78 7.02 -3.00
C THR A 163 9.58 7.86 -3.43
N LEU A 164 8.89 8.43 -2.47
CA LEU A 164 7.77 9.36 -2.63
C LEU A 164 8.26 10.77 -2.33
N ASP A 165 8.42 11.60 -3.35
CA ASP A 165 8.90 12.99 -3.23
C ASP A 165 7.87 13.94 -3.88
N GLY A 166 6.99 14.52 -3.06
CA GLY A 166 5.82 15.23 -3.54
C GLY A 166 5.02 14.35 -4.50
N SER A 167 4.78 14.82 -5.73
CA SER A 167 4.07 14.06 -6.77
C SER A 167 4.95 13.08 -7.56
N ARG A 168 6.25 13.00 -7.24
CA ARG A 168 7.19 12.09 -7.92
C ARG A 168 7.27 10.75 -7.18
N THR A 169 7.33 9.66 -7.94
CA THR A 169 7.56 8.31 -7.45
C THR A 169 8.74 7.71 -8.20
N VAL A 170 9.77 7.31 -7.45
CA VAL A 170 10.96 6.64 -8.01
C VAL A 170 11.06 5.25 -7.41
N VAL A 171 11.24 4.23 -8.25
CA VAL A 171 11.46 2.85 -7.80
C VAL A 171 12.89 2.44 -8.12
N THR A 172 13.59 1.97 -7.11
CA THR A 172 14.90 1.33 -7.20
C THR A 172 14.76 -0.14 -6.83
N LEU A 173 15.17 -1.04 -7.72
CA LEU A 173 15.11 -2.48 -7.51
C LEU A 173 16.54 -3.04 -7.52
N ASN A 174 16.93 -3.71 -6.44
CA ASN A 174 18.29 -4.26 -6.26
C ASN A 174 19.40 -3.22 -6.52
N GLY A 175 19.18 -1.97 -6.12
CA GLY A 175 20.11 -0.86 -6.32
C GLY A 175 20.06 -0.18 -7.70
N VAL A 176 19.20 -0.62 -8.60
CA VAL A 176 19.06 -0.06 -9.95
C VAL A 176 17.73 0.70 -10.05
N LYS A 177 17.76 1.94 -10.53
CA LYS A 177 16.54 2.71 -10.79
C LYS A 177 15.80 2.12 -11.99
N VAL A 178 14.58 1.64 -11.76
CA VAL A 178 13.72 0.97 -12.75
C VAL A 178 12.51 1.81 -13.16
N THR A 179 12.05 2.71 -12.28
CA THR A 179 10.94 3.63 -12.54
C THR A 179 11.26 5.02 -12.02
N ASP A 180 10.84 6.04 -12.77
CA ASP A 180 10.91 7.44 -12.39
C ASP A 180 9.71 8.14 -13.01
N TYR A 181 8.68 8.41 -12.23
CA TYR A 181 7.39 8.93 -12.67
C TYR A 181 6.99 10.15 -11.85
N LYS A 182 6.43 11.14 -12.51
CA LYS A 182 5.83 12.30 -11.87
C LYS A 182 4.39 12.46 -12.37
N ASP A 183 3.48 12.85 -11.50
CA ASP A 183 2.10 13.12 -11.89
C ASP A 183 2.04 14.11 -13.06
N GLY A 184 1.34 13.73 -14.12
CA GLY A 184 1.29 14.48 -15.38
C GLY A 184 2.25 13.98 -16.47
N ASP A 185 3.15 13.06 -16.17
CA ASP A 185 3.93 12.37 -17.20
C ASP A 185 3.00 11.58 -18.13
N PRO A 186 3.33 11.45 -19.42
CA PRO A 186 2.55 10.65 -20.35
C PRO A 186 2.44 9.19 -19.92
N VAL A 187 1.23 8.65 -19.94
CA VAL A 187 0.92 7.24 -19.65
C VAL A 187 0.18 6.62 -20.82
N PRO A 188 0.24 5.29 -21.02
CA PRO A 188 -0.51 4.63 -22.08
C PRO A 188 -2.02 4.79 -21.86
N GLU A 189 -2.79 4.64 -22.94
CA GLU A 189 -4.25 4.61 -22.86
C GLU A 189 -4.71 3.38 -22.05
N ARG A 190 -5.67 3.59 -21.14
CA ARG A 190 -6.30 2.53 -20.36
C ARG A 190 -7.06 1.58 -21.28
N LYS A 191 -6.74 0.29 -21.22
CA LYS A 191 -7.32 -0.74 -22.09
C LYS A 191 -8.42 -1.55 -21.41
N PHE A 192 -8.31 -1.74 -20.09
CA PHE A 192 -9.18 -2.65 -19.35
C PHE A 192 -9.75 -1.99 -18.09
N ASP A 193 -10.90 -2.48 -17.63
CA ASP A 193 -11.58 -1.94 -16.45
C ASP A 193 -10.84 -2.20 -15.15
N PHE A 194 -10.01 -3.23 -15.09
CA PHE A 194 -9.16 -3.57 -13.95
C PHE A 194 -7.87 -2.72 -13.87
N GLU A 195 -7.50 -1.98 -14.91
CA GLU A 195 -6.36 -1.08 -14.86
C GLU A 195 -6.66 0.17 -14.00
N PRO A 196 -5.64 0.83 -13.43
CA PRO A 196 -5.81 2.01 -12.61
C PRO A 196 -6.49 3.16 -13.36
N GLN A 197 -7.28 3.95 -12.64
CA GLN A 197 -7.79 5.20 -13.18
C GLN A 197 -6.61 6.15 -13.46
N HIS A 198 -6.68 6.92 -14.56
CA HIS A 198 -5.67 7.94 -14.85
C HIS A 198 -5.90 9.18 -13.98
N GLY A 199 -4.84 9.93 -13.76
CA GLY A 199 -4.84 11.18 -13.03
C GLY A 199 -3.94 11.17 -11.79
N PRO A 200 -3.80 12.31 -11.14
CA PRO A 200 -2.91 12.48 -10.00
C PRO A 200 -3.41 11.67 -8.79
N ARG A 201 -2.46 11.26 -7.95
CA ARG A 201 -2.70 10.63 -6.65
C ARG A 201 -2.36 11.59 -5.52
N PRO A 202 -3.00 11.46 -4.35
CA PRO A 202 -2.61 12.27 -3.20
C PRO A 202 -1.15 12.01 -2.83
N ASN A 203 -0.43 13.06 -2.40
CA ASN A 203 0.91 12.88 -1.88
C ASN A 203 0.91 12.03 -0.60
N LEU A 204 -0.05 12.30 0.28
CA LEU A 204 -0.27 11.58 1.53
C LEU A 204 -1.31 10.46 1.32
N GLY A 205 -0.90 9.20 1.39
CA GLY A 205 -1.77 8.04 1.17
C GLY A 205 -1.37 6.81 1.98
N TYR A 206 -2.29 5.85 2.08
CA TYR A 206 -1.99 4.55 2.67
C TYR A 206 -1.08 3.73 1.76
N MET A 207 -0.43 2.73 2.35
CA MET A 207 0.32 1.68 1.65
C MET A 207 -0.17 0.29 2.06
N GLY A 208 0.09 -0.69 1.19
CA GLY A 208 -0.20 -2.10 1.49
C GLY A 208 0.52 -3.05 0.56
N LEU A 209 0.42 -4.34 0.88
CA LEU A 209 0.97 -5.47 0.14
C LEU A 209 -0.18 -6.24 -0.50
N GLN A 210 -0.05 -6.60 -1.77
CA GLN A 210 -1.11 -7.28 -2.51
C GLN A 210 -1.07 -8.79 -2.25
N ASN A 211 -2.25 -9.38 -2.09
CA ASN A 211 -2.53 -10.77 -2.44
C ASN A 211 -3.11 -10.76 -3.85
N HIS A 212 -2.52 -11.49 -4.81
CA HIS A 212 -2.98 -11.40 -6.19
C HIS A 212 -4.00 -12.50 -6.52
N SER A 213 -3.64 -13.76 -6.36
CA SER A 213 -4.54 -14.88 -6.68
C SER A 213 -4.38 -16.05 -5.69
N ASP A 214 -5.22 -17.08 -5.87
CA ASP A 214 -5.19 -18.29 -5.04
C ASP A 214 -3.85 -19.03 -5.11
N ASN A 215 -3.13 -18.88 -6.21
CA ASN A 215 -1.90 -19.61 -6.48
C ASN A 215 -0.64 -18.78 -6.25
N ASP A 216 -0.75 -17.46 -6.14
CA ASP A 216 0.40 -16.57 -5.99
C ASP A 216 0.86 -16.52 -4.53
N ILE A 217 2.12 -16.83 -4.31
CA ILE A 217 2.73 -16.80 -2.98
C ILE A 217 4.00 -15.95 -3.00
N VAL A 218 3.93 -14.82 -2.30
CA VAL A 218 5.06 -13.92 -2.12
C VAL A 218 5.36 -13.79 -0.62
N PHE A 219 6.64 -13.77 -0.29
CA PHE A 219 7.13 -13.62 1.07
C PHE A 219 7.74 -12.24 1.23
N PHE A 220 7.34 -11.52 2.27
CA PHE A 220 7.94 -10.24 2.64
C PHE A 220 8.69 -10.40 3.95
N LYS A 221 9.98 -10.05 3.92
CA LYS A 221 10.88 -10.15 5.08
C LYS A 221 11.00 -8.84 5.83
N GLU A 222 11.08 -7.74 5.11
CA GLU A 222 11.24 -6.40 5.66
C GLU A 222 10.28 -5.44 4.97
N VAL A 223 9.57 -4.66 5.76
CA VAL A 223 8.80 -3.50 5.30
C VAL A 223 9.10 -2.36 6.27
N ALA A 224 9.76 -1.33 5.77
CA ALA A 224 10.19 -0.19 6.56
C ALA A 224 10.03 1.13 5.82
N ILE A 225 9.96 2.22 6.55
CA ILE A 225 9.89 3.57 5.99
C ILE A 225 10.97 4.46 6.57
N LYS A 226 11.37 5.48 5.80
CA LYS A 226 12.33 6.49 6.24
C LYS A 226 12.00 7.83 5.60
N PRO A 227 11.89 8.93 6.38
CA PRO A 227 11.66 10.26 5.84
C PRO A 227 12.75 10.68 4.85
N LEU A 228 12.37 11.46 3.84
CA LEU A 228 13.35 12.06 2.94
C LEU A 228 14.15 13.13 3.68
N LYS A 229 15.44 13.21 3.37
CA LYS A 229 16.26 14.36 3.79
C LYS A 229 15.77 15.61 3.04
N LYS A 230 15.37 16.60 3.80
CA LYS A 230 15.05 17.94 3.27
C LYS A 230 16.33 18.70 2.95
#